data_731141bd2724b8801c941b04d3d246b5
#
_entry.id   731141bd2724b8801c941b04d3d246b5
#
_cell.length_a   1.000
_cell.length_b   1.000
_cell.length_c   1.000
_cell.angle_alpha   90.00
_cell.angle_beta   90.00
_cell.angle_gamma   90.00
#
_symmetry.space_group_name_H-M   'P 1'
#
loop_
_entity.id
_entity.type
_entity.pdbx_description
1 polymer ?
#
loop_
_entity_poly.entity_id
_entity_poly.type
_entity_poly.pdbx_seq_one_letter_code
_entity_poly.pdbx_strand_id
1 'polypeptide(L)'
;MTEDDHSDATDDATLTGPLAPDDIDAESPFTLPGFFDALDDDRLLAAVCTDCDNAMLPPRTACYDCGSRAVTVADQPRSGIVESYTEVHRPPSAFADLAPFTVAVVELDSGARLTGRVDADYDALEIGSTVELVVRDPVAEGIDPAAALSYEEDWPLHVFEPV
;
A
#
# COMPACT_ATOMS: atom_id res chain seq x y z
N MET A 1 -25.87 2.09 -22.50
CA MET A 1 -25.86 2.99 -22.23
C MET A 1 -25.47 3.56 -20.83
N THR A 2 -26.05 3.26 -19.76
CA THR A 2 -25.79 4.00 -18.51
C THR A 2 -25.31 3.14 -17.37
N GLU A 3 -25.08 1.87 -17.62
CA GLU A 3 -24.65 0.96 -16.57
C GLU A 3 -23.29 1.33 -15.98
N ASP A 4 -22.38 1.79 -16.82
CA ASP A 4 -21.05 2.19 -16.38
C ASP A 4 -21.10 3.37 -15.43
N ASP A 5 -21.99 4.31 -15.68
CA ASP A 5 -22.17 5.48 -14.82
C ASP A 5 -22.67 5.08 -13.43
N HIS A 6 -23.50 4.05 -13.36
CA HIS A 6 -23.99 3.56 -12.09
C HIS A 6 -22.89 2.93 -11.26
N SER A 7 -22.03 2.16 -11.88
CA SER A 7 -20.89 1.54 -11.20
C SER A 7 -19.97 2.59 -10.60
N ASP A 8 -19.64 3.59 -11.38
CA ASP A 8 -18.76 4.67 -10.94
C ASP A 8 -19.37 5.44 -9.77
N ALA A 9 -20.65 5.75 -9.85
CA ALA A 9 -21.34 6.46 -8.79
C ALA A 9 -21.39 5.65 -7.49
N THR A 10 -21.59 4.34 -7.61
CA THR A 10 -21.62 3.45 -6.46
C THR A 10 -20.26 3.35 -5.80
N ASP A 11 -19.22 3.16 -6.60
CA ASP A 11 -17.86 3.08 -6.12
C ASP A 11 -17.45 4.36 -5.39
N ASP A 12 -17.77 5.49 -5.97
CA ASP A 12 -17.45 6.78 -5.38
C ASP A 12 -18.16 6.98 -4.03
N ALA A 13 -19.41 6.54 -3.92
CA ALA A 13 -20.18 6.65 -2.70
C ALA A 13 -19.57 5.83 -1.56
N THR A 14 -18.92 4.70 -1.87
CA THR A 14 -18.27 3.85 -0.87
C THR A 14 -16.84 4.26 -0.55
N LEU A 15 -16.32 5.26 -1.25
CA LEU A 15 -14.95 5.73 -1.07
C LEU A 15 -14.85 7.00 -0.23
N THR A 16 -15.97 7.49 0.30
CA THR A 16 -16.01 8.72 1.09
C THR A 16 -16.72 8.48 2.41
N GLY A 17 -16.06 8.85 3.49
CA GLY A 17 -16.61 8.70 4.84
C GLY A 17 -17.47 9.87 5.29
N PRO A 18 -18.11 9.76 6.46
CA PRO A 18 -18.00 8.65 7.41
C PRO A 18 -18.61 7.35 6.90
N LEU A 19 -17.90 6.26 7.12
CA LEU A 19 -18.34 4.94 6.70
C LEU A 19 -18.86 4.14 7.90
N ALA A 20 -20.00 3.48 7.71
CA ALA A 20 -20.50 2.49 8.65
C ALA A 20 -19.87 1.11 8.34
N PRO A 21 -19.85 0.19 9.31
CA PRO A 21 -19.32 -1.15 9.03
C PRO A 21 -19.97 -1.85 7.85
N ASP A 22 -21.25 -1.60 7.62
CA ASP A 22 -21.99 -2.21 6.51
C ASP A 22 -21.62 -1.63 5.14
N ASP A 23 -20.94 -0.49 5.12
CA ASP A 23 -20.46 0.14 3.89
C ASP A 23 -19.14 -0.47 3.41
N ILE A 24 -18.51 -1.30 4.24
CA ILE A 24 -17.18 -1.87 3.96
C ILE A 24 -17.34 -3.37 3.71
N ASP A 25 -17.14 -3.77 2.47
CA ASP A 25 -17.10 -5.17 2.10
C ASP A 25 -15.65 -5.64 1.85
N ALA A 26 -15.49 -6.90 1.47
CA ALA A 26 -14.16 -7.48 1.27
C ALA A 26 -13.39 -6.87 0.09
N GLU A 27 -14.10 -6.20 -0.81
CA GLU A 27 -13.49 -5.57 -2.00
C GLU A 27 -13.20 -4.10 -1.78
N SER A 28 -13.61 -3.54 -0.65
CA SER A 28 -13.37 -2.15 -0.32
C SER A 28 -11.88 -1.86 -0.14
N PRO A 29 -11.37 -0.74 -0.67
CA PRO A 29 -9.96 -0.37 -0.47
C PRO A 29 -9.59 -0.10 1.00
N PHE A 30 -10.59 0.03 1.88
CA PHE A 30 -10.36 0.13 3.33
C PHE A 30 -10.05 -1.23 3.98
N THR A 31 -10.11 -2.32 3.24
CA THR A 31 -9.66 -3.64 3.67
C THR A 31 -8.32 -3.96 2.99
N LEU A 32 -7.54 -4.85 3.60
CA LEU A 32 -6.29 -5.28 2.97
C LEU A 32 -6.53 -5.97 1.62
N PRO A 33 -7.49 -6.91 1.48
CA PRO A 33 -7.76 -7.48 0.16
C PRO A 33 -8.08 -6.41 -0.90
N GLY A 34 -8.95 -5.47 -0.59
CA GLY A 34 -9.30 -4.40 -1.52
C GLY A 34 -8.14 -3.47 -1.86
N PHE A 35 -7.28 -3.19 -0.88
CA PHE A 35 -6.07 -2.41 -1.10
C PHE A 35 -5.13 -3.11 -2.10
N PHE A 36 -4.89 -4.40 -1.91
CA PHE A 36 -4.01 -5.16 -2.79
C PHE A 36 -4.64 -5.43 -4.16
N ASP A 37 -5.96 -5.56 -4.24
CA ASP A 37 -6.65 -5.66 -5.54
C ASP A 37 -6.46 -4.39 -6.36
N ALA A 38 -6.57 -3.23 -5.71
CA ALA A 38 -6.33 -1.95 -6.37
C ALA A 38 -4.87 -1.83 -6.83
N LEU A 39 -3.96 -2.30 -6.01
CA LEU A 39 -2.53 -2.28 -6.34
C LEU A 39 -2.23 -3.18 -7.54
N ASP A 40 -2.91 -4.32 -7.65
CA ASP A 40 -2.80 -5.22 -8.81
C ASP A 40 -3.34 -4.57 -10.09
N ASP A 41 -4.31 -3.68 -9.96
CA ASP A 41 -4.82 -2.83 -11.04
C ASP A 41 -3.97 -1.57 -11.26
N ASP A 42 -2.80 -1.52 -10.69
CA ASP A 42 -1.85 -0.42 -10.82
C ASP A 42 -2.33 0.88 -10.17
N ARG A 43 -3.12 0.76 -9.11
CA ARG A 43 -3.63 1.91 -8.35
C ARG A 43 -3.15 1.85 -6.91
N LEU A 44 -2.43 2.87 -6.49
CA LEU A 44 -1.99 3.03 -5.10
C LEU A 44 -2.95 3.97 -4.39
N LEU A 45 -3.84 3.40 -3.57
CA LEU A 45 -4.91 4.15 -2.94
C LEU A 45 -4.61 4.42 -1.46
N ALA A 46 -4.75 5.67 -1.06
CA ALA A 46 -4.67 6.07 0.34
C ALA A 46 -6.01 6.65 0.78
N ALA A 47 -6.27 6.61 2.08
CA ALA A 47 -7.34 7.41 2.66
C ALA A 47 -6.77 8.78 3.04
N VAL A 48 -7.45 9.83 2.62
CA VAL A 48 -7.06 11.21 2.93
C VAL A 48 -8.12 11.80 3.83
N CYS A 49 -7.69 12.31 4.99
CA CYS A 49 -8.57 13.01 5.92
C CYS A 49 -8.93 14.37 5.34
N THR A 50 -10.23 14.66 5.23
CA THR A 50 -10.69 15.94 4.69
C THR A 50 -10.58 17.08 5.70
N ASP A 51 -10.37 16.77 6.98
CA ASP A 51 -10.23 17.76 8.04
C ASP A 51 -8.79 18.22 8.26
N CYS A 52 -7.81 17.31 8.10
CA CYS A 52 -6.41 17.66 8.35
C CYS A 52 -5.46 17.30 7.20
N ASP A 53 -5.99 16.77 6.10
CA ASP A 53 -5.24 16.37 4.90
C ASP A 53 -4.24 15.23 5.10
N ASN A 54 -4.29 14.55 6.23
CA ASN A 54 -3.40 13.40 6.48
C ASN A 54 -3.72 12.25 5.53
N ALA A 55 -2.72 11.74 4.84
CA ALA A 55 -2.85 10.60 3.93
C ALA A 55 -2.36 9.33 4.61
N MET A 56 -3.16 8.27 4.53
CA MET A 56 -2.92 7.02 5.24
C MET A 56 -2.85 5.84 4.27
N LEU A 57 -1.79 5.07 4.36
CA LEU A 57 -1.56 3.84 3.60
C LEU A 57 -1.30 2.67 4.56
N PRO A 58 -1.99 1.54 4.43
CA PRO A 58 -3.22 1.37 3.66
C PRO A 58 -4.37 2.26 4.14
N PRO A 59 -5.44 2.43 3.34
CA PRO A 59 -6.57 3.29 3.71
C PRO A 59 -7.20 2.89 5.03
N ARG A 60 -7.57 3.89 5.83
CA ARG A 60 -8.24 3.73 7.13
C ARG A 60 -9.53 4.51 7.14
N THR A 61 -10.50 4.02 7.89
CA THR A 61 -11.82 4.66 7.99
C THR A 61 -11.86 5.82 8.98
N ALA A 62 -10.79 6.00 9.73
CA ALA A 62 -10.65 7.11 10.67
C ALA A 62 -9.20 7.60 10.65
N CYS A 63 -9.05 8.92 10.73
CA CYS A 63 -7.72 9.52 10.76
C CYS A 63 -7.03 9.23 12.10
N TYR A 64 -5.82 8.69 12.06
CA TYR A 64 -5.06 8.44 13.27
C TYR A 64 -4.43 9.71 13.86
N ASP A 65 -4.42 10.80 13.10
CA ASP A 65 -3.82 12.06 13.52
C ASP A 65 -4.81 12.97 14.25
N CYS A 66 -6.01 13.19 13.67
CA CYS A 66 -7.01 14.08 14.26
C CYS A 66 -8.28 13.37 14.73
N GLY A 67 -8.41 12.06 14.47
CA GLY A 67 -9.57 11.28 14.89
C GLY A 67 -10.81 11.43 14.02
N SER A 68 -10.76 12.23 12.98
CA SER A 68 -11.91 12.45 12.10
C SER A 68 -12.24 11.18 11.31
N ARG A 69 -13.54 10.97 11.05
CA ARG A 69 -14.02 9.91 10.16
C ARG A 69 -14.35 10.45 8.76
N ALA A 70 -14.14 11.73 8.52
CA ALA A 70 -14.34 12.36 7.22
C ALA A 70 -13.12 12.09 6.34
N VAL A 71 -13.09 10.90 5.73
CA VAL A 71 -11.99 10.45 4.88
C VAL A 71 -12.48 10.20 3.47
N THR A 72 -11.59 10.33 2.50
CA THR A 72 -11.86 9.99 1.11
C THR A 72 -10.66 9.19 0.56
N VAL A 73 -10.91 8.36 -0.46
CA VAL A 73 -9.86 7.57 -1.08
C VAL A 73 -9.31 8.33 -2.28
N ALA A 74 -7.99 8.37 -2.41
CA ALA A 74 -7.32 9.06 -3.50
C ALA A 74 -6.09 8.29 -3.97
N ASP A 75 -5.84 8.32 -5.27
CA ASP A 75 -4.61 7.77 -5.85
C ASP A 75 -3.40 8.55 -5.34
N GLN A 76 -2.30 7.84 -5.11
CA GLN A 76 -1.08 8.42 -4.59
C GLN A 76 0.04 8.40 -5.60
N PRO A 77 0.98 9.36 -5.53
CA PRO A 77 2.21 9.28 -6.29
C PRO A 77 3.02 8.07 -5.85
N ARG A 78 3.84 7.57 -6.74
CA ARG A 78 4.69 6.40 -6.48
C ARG A 78 6.11 6.76 -6.08
N SER A 79 6.46 8.01 -6.24
CA SER A 79 7.77 8.54 -5.90
C SER A 79 7.79 9.03 -4.47
N GLY A 80 8.91 8.81 -3.79
CA GLY A 80 9.08 9.26 -2.42
C GLY A 80 10.52 9.18 -1.97
N ILE A 81 10.73 9.46 -0.70
CA ILE A 81 12.05 9.42 -0.08
C ILE A 81 12.08 8.43 1.07
N VAL A 82 13.23 7.83 1.29
CA VAL A 82 13.45 6.92 2.41
C VAL A 82 13.56 7.71 3.70
N GLU A 83 12.66 7.45 4.65
CA GLU A 83 12.72 8.05 5.98
C GLU A 83 13.54 7.23 6.95
N SER A 84 13.42 5.91 6.87
CA SER A 84 14.19 4.96 7.67
C SER A 84 14.28 3.64 6.94
N TYR A 85 15.28 2.85 7.27
CA TYR A 85 15.44 1.53 6.63
C TYR A 85 16.24 0.61 7.54
N THR A 86 16.07 -0.70 7.29
CA THR A 86 16.78 -1.74 8.03
C THR A 86 17.03 -2.93 7.11
N GLU A 87 17.99 -3.77 7.50
CA GLU A 87 18.26 -5.01 6.81
C GLU A 87 17.64 -6.18 7.58
N VAL A 88 16.88 -7.01 6.89
CA VAL A 88 16.21 -8.16 7.48
C VAL A 88 17.05 -9.42 7.18
N HIS A 89 17.56 -10.06 8.24
CA HIS A 89 18.36 -11.27 8.13
C HIS A 89 17.57 -12.54 8.42
N ARG A 90 16.49 -12.44 9.19
CA ARG A 90 15.66 -13.58 9.58
C ARG A 90 14.20 -13.29 9.31
N PRO A 91 13.78 -13.38 8.05
CA PRO A 91 12.38 -13.13 7.69
C PRO A 91 11.50 -14.33 7.99
N PRO A 92 10.18 -14.18 7.84
CA PRO A 92 9.28 -15.32 7.79
C PRO A 92 9.68 -16.30 6.68
N SER A 93 9.24 -17.56 6.81
CA SER A 93 9.66 -18.62 5.89
C SER A 93 9.36 -18.34 4.41
N ALA A 94 8.27 -17.62 4.12
CA ALA A 94 7.92 -17.23 2.75
C ALA A 94 9.00 -16.38 2.07
N PHE A 95 9.77 -15.63 2.85
CA PHE A 95 10.79 -14.70 2.36
C PHE A 95 12.23 -15.19 2.61
N ALA A 96 12.38 -16.45 3.06
CA ALA A 96 13.66 -16.97 3.50
C ALA A 96 14.74 -16.89 2.42
N ASP A 97 14.37 -17.17 1.16
CA ASP A 97 15.29 -17.17 0.04
C ASP A 97 15.73 -15.77 -0.40
N LEU A 98 15.03 -14.74 0.06
CA LEU A 98 15.36 -13.36 -0.26
C LEU A 98 16.31 -12.71 0.74
N ALA A 99 16.47 -13.30 1.92
CA ALA A 99 17.30 -12.73 2.99
C ALA A 99 18.79 -12.80 2.64
N PRO A 100 19.59 -11.78 3.03
CA PRO A 100 19.15 -10.56 3.64
C PRO A 100 18.54 -9.59 2.63
N PHE A 101 17.53 -8.83 3.05
CA PHE A 101 16.94 -7.80 2.18
C PHE A 101 16.65 -6.53 2.98
N THR A 102 16.53 -5.42 2.28
CA THR A 102 16.31 -4.12 2.88
C THR A 102 14.83 -3.76 2.88
N VAL A 103 14.33 -3.28 4.03
CA VAL A 103 12.96 -2.77 4.19
C VAL A 103 13.06 -1.33 4.63
N ALA A 104 12.25 -0.48 4.04
CA ALA A 104 12.24 0.95 4.34
C ALA A 104 10.84 1.46 4.63
N VAL A 105 10.78 2.53 5.41
CA VAL A 105 9.60 3.41 5.47
C VAL A 105 9.86 4.54 4.50
N VAL A 106 8.96 4.70 3.54
CA VAL A 106 9.09 5.70 2.48
C VAL A 106 7.97 6.72 2.66
N GLU A 107 8.34 8.00 2.69
CA GLU A 107 7.37 9.09 2.61
C GLU A 107 7.19 9.45 1.13
N LEU A 108 5.99 9.21 0.63
CA LEU A 108 5.64 9.56 -0.74
C LEU A 108 5.52 11.08 -0.90
N ASP A 109 5.55 11.55 -2.13
CA ASP A 109 5.46 12.99 -2.43
C ASP A 109 4.18 13.64 -1.89
N SER A 110 3.15 12.83 -1.62
CA SER A 110 1.90 13.28 -1.00
C SER A 110 1.97 13.42 0.53
N GLY A 111 3.05 12.96 1.14
CA GLY A 111 3.18 12.88 2.60
C GLY A 111 2.72 11.57 3.22
N ALA A 112 2.07 10.70 2.45
CA ALA A 112 1.69 9.37 2.93
C ALA A 112 2.93 8.50 3.11
N ARG A 113 2.92 7.64 4.13
CA ARG A 113 4.02 6.74 4.41
C ARG A 113 3.64 5.31 4.12
N LEU A 114 4.55 4.58 3.53
CA LEU A 114 4.35 3.17 3.21
C LEU A 114 5.64 2.41 3.49
N THR A 115 5.50 1.24 4.12
CA THR A 115 6.63 0.35 4.35
C THR A 115 6.70 -0.67 3.23
N GLY A 116 7.90 -0.92 2.71
CA GLY A 116 8.10 -1.91 1.68
C GLY A 116 9.56 -2.31 1.53
N ARG A 117 9.76 -3.41 0.82
CA ARG A 117 11.11 -3.85 0.47
C ARG A 117 11.71 -2.88 -0.54
N VAL A 118 13.00 -2.63 -0.42
CA VAL A 118 13.76 -1.81 -1.38
C VAL A 118 14.67 -2.73 -2.17
N ASP A 119 14.64 -2.60 -3.47
CA ASP A 119 15.49 -3.39 -4.37
C ASP A 119 16.86 -2.74 -4.50
N ALA A 120 17.58 -2.70 -3.38
CA ALA A 120 18.93 -2.14 -3.28
C ALA A 120 19.63 -2.77 -2.09
N ASP A 121 20.94 -2.81 -2.15
CA ASP A 121 21.75 -3.24 -1.02
C ASP A 121 21.64 -2.23 0.11
N TYR A 122 21.67 -2.74 1.34
CA TYR A 122 21.58 -1.90 2.53
C TYR A 122 22.65 -0.78 2.52
N ASP A 123 23.86 -1.11 2.12
CA ASP A 123 24.98 -0.16 2.11
C ASP A 123 24.86 0.90 0.99
N ALA A 124 24.02 0.64 0.00
CA ALA A 124 23.82 1.57 -1.12
C ALA A 124 22.69 2.57 -0.86
N LEU A 125 21.94 2.39 0.23
CA LEU A 125 20.79 3.21 0.56
C LEU A 125 21.14 4.21 1.65
N GLU A 126 20.52 5.39 1.58
CA GLU A 126 20.69 6.44 2.59
C GLU A 126 19.31 7.02 2.93
N ILE A 127 19.20 7.57 4.15
CA ILE A 127 18.02 8.38 4.50
C ILE A 127 17.98 9.57 3.55
N GLY A 128 16.82 9.78 2.93
CA GLY A 128 16.64 10.81 1.92
C GLY A 128 16.81 10.31 0.49
N SER A 129 17.20 9.04 0.30
CA SER A 129 17.28 8.44 -1.04
C SER A 129 15.92 8.49 -1.73
N THR A 130 15.91 8.85 -3.01
CA THR A 130 14.70 8.86 -3.82
C THR A 130 14.43 7.46 -4.33
N VAL A 131 13.19 7.02 -4.17
CA VAL A 131 12.74 5.70 -4.62
C VAL A 131 11.39 5.80 -5.29
N GLU A 132 11.06 4.80 -6.10
CA GLU A 132 9.77 4.72 -6.79
C GLU A 132 9.15 3.35 -6.51
N LEU A 133 7.84 3.34 -6.24
CA LEU A 133 7.09 2.11 -6.00
C LEU A 133 6.80 1.41 -7.31
N VAL A 134 7.08 0.13 -7.36
CA VAL A 134 6.70 -0.76 -8.46
C VAL A 134 5.95 -1.96 -7.89
N VAL A 135 5.09 -2.54 -8.72
CA VAL A 135 4.28 -3.71 -8.34
C VAL A 135 4.87 -4.93 -9.04
N ARG A 136 5.08 -6.00 -8.29
CA ARG A 136 5.69 -7.22 -8.80
C ARG A 136 4.89 -8.46 -8.39
N ASP A 137 5.05 -9.53 -9.16
CA ASP A 137 4.49 -10.83 -8.85
C ASP A 137 5.36 -11.48 -7.76
N PRO A 138 4.79 -11.88 -6.61
CA PRO A 138 5.53 -12.51 -5.52
C PRO A 138 6.30 -13.76 -5.95
N VAL A 139 5.70 -14.59 -6.77
CA VAL A 139 6.34 -15.82 -7.24
C VAL A 139 7.57 -15.52 -8.09
N ALA A 140 7.48 -14.52 -8.95
CA ALA A 140 8.61 -14.06 -9.76
C ALA A 140 9.75 -13.50 -8.91
N GLU A 141 9.43 -12.99 -7.71
CA GLU A 141 10.41 -12.43 -6.77
C GLU A 141 11.02 -13.49 -5.84
N GLY A 142 10.62 -14.75 -5.95
CA GLY A 142 11.16 -15.82 -5.14
C GLY A 142 10.46 -16.05 -3.81
N ILE A 143 9.27 -15.49 -3.63
CA ILE A 143 8.46 -15.74 -2.44
C ILE A 143 7.78 -17.09 -2.58
N ASP A 144 7.95 -17.95 -1.57
CA ASP A 144 7.39 -19.30 -1.58
C ASP A 144 5.86 -19.24 -1.31
N PRO A 145 5.04 -19.53 -2.32
CA PRO A 145 3.58 -19.47 -2.12
C PRO A 145 3.07 -20.51 -1.13
N ALA A 146 3.78 -21.62 -0.95
CA ALA A 146 3.38 -22.65 -0.02
C ALA A 146 3.56 -22.21 1.44
N ALA A 147 4.42 -21.24 1.70
CA ALA A 147 4.67 -20.70 3.03
C ALA A 147 3.84 -19.44 3.33
N ALA A 148 3.18 -18.89 2.31
CA ALA A 148 2.31 -17.73 2.48
C ALA A 148 1.00 -18.12 3.14
N LEU A 149 0.38 -17.15 3.80
CA LEU A 149 -0.96 -17.36 4.35
C LEU A 149 -1.95 -17.42 3.17
N SER A 150 -2.98 -18.27 3.31
CA SER A 150 -3.90 -18.55 2.21
C SER A 150 -4.60 -17.30 1.63
N TYR A 151 -4.79 -16.29 2.46
CA TYR A 151 -5.42 -15.05 2.01
C TYR A 151 -4.43 -14.08 1.36
N GLU A 152 -3.14 -14.39 1.36
CA GLU A 152 -2.08 -13.57 0.78
C GLU A 152 -1.54 -14.15 -0.54
N GLU A 153 -2.00 -15.33 -0.95
CA GLU A 153 -1.44 -16.04 -2.11
C GLU A 153 -1.47 -15.22 -3.40
N ASP A 154 -2.55 -14.47 -3.59
CA ASP A 154 -2.78 -13.73 -4.82
C ASP A 154 -2.41 -12.24 -4.70
N TRP A 155 -1.88 -11.83 -3.56
CA TRP A 155 -1.55 -10.41 -3.39
C TRP A 155 -0.31 -10.02 -4.16
N PRO A 156 -0.33 -8.91 -4.88
CA PRO A 156 0.88 -8.40 -5.52
C PRO A 156 1.87 -7.91 -4.46
N LEU A 157 3.14 -7.87 -4.85
CA LEU A 157 4.19 -7.35 -4.00
C LEU A 157 4.53 -5.93 -4.44
N HIS A 158 4.50 -4.98 -3.51
CA HIS A 158 5.02 -3.65 -3.77
C HIS A 158 6.49 -3.58 -3.34
N VAL A 159 7.31 -3.04 -4.21
CA VAL A 159 8.76 -2.91 -4.00
C VAL A 159 9.17 -1.50 -4.38
N PHE A 160 10.08 -0.92 -3.65
CA PHE A 160 10.66 0.36 -4.00
C PHE A 160 11.97 0.16 -4.77
N GLU A 161 12.11 0.84 -5.88
CA GLU A 161 13.33 0.85 -6.67
C GLU A 161 14.02 2.20 -6.53
N PRO A 162 15.36 2.24 -6.32
CA PRO A 162 16.10 3.50 -6.33
C PRO A 162 15.99 4.20 -7.69
N VAL A 163 15.89 5.50 -7.65
CA VAL A 163 15.79 6.33 -8.86
C VAL A 163 17.14 6.97 -9.18
#